data_d8500deb63257c6106236ba35ea7b5ae
#
_entry.id   d8500deb63257c6106236ba35ea7b5ae
#
_cell.length_a   1.000
_cell.length_b   1.000
_cell.length_c   1.000
_cell.angle_alpha   90.00
_cell.angle_beta   90.00
_cell.angle_gamma   90.00
#
_symmetry.space_group_name_H-M   'P 1'
#
loop_
_entity.id
_entity.type
_entity.pdbx_description
1 polymer ?
#
loop_
_entity_poly.entity_id
_entity_poly.type
_entity_poly.pdbx_seq_one_letter_code
_entity_poly.pdbx_strand_id
1 'polypeptide(L)' 'DPFIGIEQALQVALDAESAGLEFYADVLAATDDPEIKLLAKEFVEEEAEHVAELKRWMQLHRSGAKLPTAS' A
#
# COMPACT_ATOMS: atom_id res chain seq x y z
N ASP A 1 -10.06 18.99 11.36
CA ASP A 1 -10.62 19.38 10.07
C ASP A 1 -11.46 18.24 9.51
N PRO A 2 -12.77 18.44 9.27
CA PRO A 2 -13.60 17.39 8.71
C PRO A 2 -13.26 17.06 7.25
N PHE A 3 -12.45 17.88 6.60
CA PHE A 3 -12.10 17.68 5.19
C PHE A 3 -10.60 17.39 5.06
N ILE A 4 -10.29 16.11 4.93
CA ILE A 4 -8.93 15.70 4.64
C ILE A 4 -8.66 15.96 3.16
N GLY A 5 -7.55 16.64 2.87
CA GLY A 5 -7.11 16.83 1.49
C GLY A 5 -6.68 15.52 0.83
N ILE A 6 -6.65 15.50 -0.49
CA ILE A 6 -6.28 14.31 -1.27
C ILE A 6 -4.89 13.81 -0.86
N GLU A 7 -3.92 14.70 -0.70
CA GLU A 7 -2.57 14.28 -0.33
C GLU A 7 -2.53 13.63 1.04
N GLN A 8 -3.27 14.19 2.01
CA GLN A 8 -3.36 13.61 3.34
C GLN A 8 -4.04 12.24 3.30
N ALA A 9 -5.11 12.10 2.52
CA ALA A 9 -5.80 10.82 2.36
C ALA A 9 -4.88 9.77 1.73
N LEU A 10 -4.12 10.15 0.70
CA LEU A 10 -3.16 9.26 0.06
C LEU A 10 -2.04 8.87 1.03
N GLN A 11 -1.57 9.81 1.86
CA GLN A 11 -0.53 9.52 2.84
C GLN A 11 -1.02 8.54 3.91
N VAL A 12 -2.24 8.72 4.41
CA VAL A 12 -2.83 7.80 5.38
C VAL A 12 -2.96 6.40 4.78
N ALA A 13 -3.45 6.29 3.54
CA ALA A 13 -3.56 5.02 2.85
C ALA A 13 -2.19 4.38 2.61
N LEU A 14 -1.21 5.18 2.19
CA LEU A 14 0.15 4.70 1.96
C LEU A 14 0.78 4.18 3.25
N ASP A 15 0.61 4.89 4.36
CA ASP A 15 1.14 4.45 5.66
C ASP A 15 0.52 3.13 6.09
N ALA A 16 -0.79 2.98 5.91
CA ALA A 16 -1.51 1.75 6.27
C ALA A 16 -1.05 0.56 5.41
N GLU A 17 -0.95 0.76 4.10
CA GLU A 17 -0.51 -0.30 3.18
C GLU A 17 0.95 -0.65 3.39
N SER A 18 1.80 0.33 3.69
CA SER A 18 3.21 0.10 3.99
C SER A 18 3.39 -0.71 5.28
N ALA A 19 2.59 -0.42 6.29
CA ALA A 19 2.59 -1.20 7.54
C ALA A 19 2.15 -2.64 7.29
N GLY A 20 1.13 -2.85 6.46
CA GLY A 20 0.68 -4.18 6.07
C GLY A 20 1.76 -4.95 5.31
N LEU A 21 2.43 -4.29 4.37
CA LEU A 21 3.54 -4.89 3.63
C LEU A 21 4.66 -5.34 4.57
N GLU A 22 5.05 -4.48 5.50
CA GLU A 22 6.09 -4.81 6.49
C GLU A 22 5.67 -6.00 7.35
N PHE A 23 4.42 -6.01 7.82
CA PHE A 23 3.89 -7.11 8.61
C PHE A 23 3.99 -8.45 7.87
N TYR A 24 3.51 -8.52 6.63
CA TYR A 24 3.53 -9.75 5.86
C TYR A 24 4.95 -10.16 5.45
N ALA A 25 5.81 -9.20 5.19
CA ALA A 25 7.23 -9.48 4.93
C ALA A 25 7.91 -10.11 6.15
N ASP A 26 7.59 -9.61 7.35
CA ASP A 26 8.12 -10.17 8.60
C ASP A 26 7.59 -11.58 8.82
N VAL A 27 6.31 -11.84 8.57
CA VAL A 27 5.73 -13.18 8.65
C VAL A 27 6.44 -14.13 7.68
N LEU A 28 6.63 -13.70 6.43
CA LEU A 28 7.31 -14.50 5.41
C LEU A 28 8.74 -14.86 5.84
N ALA A 29 9.45 -13.92 6.43
CA ALA A 29 10.83 -14.13 6.89
C ALA A 29 10.91 -15.05 8.10
N ALA A 30 9.89 -15.06 8.97
CA ALA A 30 9.94 -15.74 10.26
C ALA A 30 9.32 -17.14 10.25
N THR A 31 8.38 -17.42 9.36
CA THR A 31 7.65 -18.69 9.37
C THR A 31 8.40 -19.81 8.69
N ASP A 32 8.28 -21.02 9.24
CA ASP A 32 8.75 -22.26 8.60
C ASP A 32 7.59 -23.06 8.00
N ASP A 33 6.35 -22.62 8.21
CA ASP A 33 5.17 -23.30 7.70
C ASP A 33 5.00 -23.01 6.20
N PRO A 34 5.00 -24.04 5.33
CA PRO A 34 4.92 -23.83 3.89
C PRO A 34 3.63 -23.15 3.44
N GLU A 35 2.51 -23.41 4.10
CA GLU A 35 1.23 -22.78 3.75
C GLU A 35 1.24 -21.30 4.14
N ILE A 36 1.77 -20.97 5.32
CA ILE A 36 1.89 -19.60 5.77
C ILE A 36 2.88 -18.85 4.87
N LYS A 37 3.99 -19.48 4.49
CA LYS A 37 4.94 -18.88 3.53
C LYS A 37 4.26 -18.50 2.23
N LEU A 38 3.45 -19.40 1.69
CA LEU A 38 2.75 -19.15 0.43
C LEU A 38 1.78 -17.99 0.56
N LEU A 39 0.96 -17.98 1.61
CA LEU A 39 0.00 -16.90 1.85
C LEU A 39 0.69 -15.56 2.08
N ALA A 40 1.74 -15.57 2.93
CA ALA A 40 2.48 -14.34 3.22
C ALA A 40 3.13 -13.78 1.95
N LYS A 41 3.68 -14.65 1.09
CA LYS A 41 4.26 -14.23 -0.17
C LYS A 41 3.22 -13.56 -1.07
N GLU A 42 2.03 -14.13 -1.17
CA GLU A 42 0.95 -13.54 -1.96
C GLU A 42 0.55 -12.17 -1.43
N PHE A 43 0.41 -12.04 -0.11
CA PHE A 43 0.06 -10.76 0.50
C PHE A 43 1.16 -9.72 0.33
N VAL A 44 2.42 -10.13 0.43
CA VAL A 44 3.55 -9.21 0.17
C VAL A 44 3.47 -8.67 -1.25
N GLU A 45 3.23 -9.54 -2.23
CA GLU A 45 3.13 -9.14 -3.62
C GLU A 45 1.96 -8.17 -3.85
N GLU A 46 0.78 -8.46 -3.28
CA GLU A 46 -0.40 -7.60 -3.39
C GLU A 46 -0.19 -6.26 -2.71
N GLU A 47 0.33 -6.25 -1.48
CA GLU A 47 0.57 -5.01 -0.75
C GLU A 47 1.64 -4.15 -1.42
N ALA A 48 2.67 -4.79 -2.00
CA ALA A 48 3.69 -4.05 -2.75
C ALA A 48 3.10 -3.35 -3.97
N GLU A 49 2.15 -3.99 -4.65
CA GLU A 49 1.44 -3.35 -5.78
C GLU A 49 0.59 -2.16 -5.31
N HIS A 50 -0.12 -2.32 -4.19
CA HIS A 50 -0.93 -1.24 -3.61
C HIS A 50 -0.05 -0.05 -3.22
N VAL A 51 1.07 -0.31 -2.58
CA VAL A 51 2.02 0.75 -2.18
C VAL A 51 2.54 1.48 -3.42
N ALA A 52 2.94 0.75 -4.45
CA ALA A 52 3.44 1.34 -5.69
C ALA A 52 2.38 2.21 -6.37
N GLU A 53 1.13 1.75 -6.40
CA GLU A 53 0.01 2.47 -6.98
C GLU A 53 -0.29 3.76 -6.22
N LEU A 54 -0.29 3.69 -4.88
CA LEU A 54 -0.52 4.88 -4.05
C LEU A 54 0.61 5.91 -4.20
N LYS A 55 1.85 5.45 -4.28
CA LYS A 55 3.00 6.34 -4.53
C LYS A 55 2.87 7.03 -5.88
N ARG A 56 2.41 6.30 -6.89
CA ARG A 56 2.19 6.86 -8.22
C ARG A 56 1.10 7.94 -8.18
N TRP A 57 -0.01 7.69 -7.51
CA TRP A 57 -1.08 8.67 -7.37
C TRP A 57 -0.63 9.90 -6.59
N MET A 58 0.13 9.71 -5.53
CA MET A 58 0.71 10.82 -4.76
C MET A 58 1.59 11.71 -5.65
N GLN A 59 2.43 11.08 -6.46
CA GLN A 59 3.30 11.81 -7.37
C GLN A 59 2.50 12.55 -8.44
N LEU A 60 1.47 11.92 -9.01
CA LEU A 60 0.59 12.56 -9.98
C LEU A 60 -0.12 13.77 -9.36
N HIS A 61 -0.62 13.62 -8.15
CA HIS A 61 -1.27 14.73 -7.44
C HIS A 61 -0.31 15.90 -7.23
N ARG A 62 0.91 15.61 -6.78
CA ARG A 62 1.94 16.63 -6.55
C ARG A 62 2.38 17.33 -7.83
N SER A 63 2.32 16.65 -8.97
CA SER A 63 2.65 17.23 -10.25
C SER A 63 1.49 18.03 -10.86
N GLY A 64 0.34 18.08 -10.19
CA GLY A 64 -0.86 18.74 -10.68
C GLY A 64 -1.67 17.95 -11.68
N ALA A 65 -1.31 16.68 -11.92
CA ALA A 65 -2.08 15.81 -12.80
C ALA A 65 -3.39 15.39 -12.14
N LYS A 66 -4.41 15.16 -12.97
CA LYS A 66 -5.70 14.70 -12.47
C LYS A 66 -5.57 13.23 -12.05
N LEU A 67 -6.01 12.93 -10.82
CA LEU A 67 -6.00 11.55 -10.32
C LEU A 67 -7.11 10.72 -10.99
N PRO A 68 -6.89 9.38 -11.07
CA PRO A 68 -7.94 8.49 -11.53
C PRO A 68 -9.16 8.60 -10.62
N THR A 69 -10.34 8.62 -11.21
CA THR A 69 -11.58 8.61 -10.45
C THR A 69 -12.32 7.32 -10.72
N ALA A 70 -12.97 6.79 -9.68
CA ALA A 70 -13.91 5.69 -9.86
C ALA A 70 -15.09 6.22 -10.65
N SER A 71 -15.40 5.61 -11.73
CA SER A 71 -16.51 6.02 -12.58
C SER A 71 -17.58 4.96 -12.61
#